data_05cb2c440d763f9dfe5eab9db5104d42
#
_entry.id   05cb2c440d763f9dfe5eab9db5104d42
#
_cell.length_a   1.000
_cell.length_b   1.000
_cell.length_c   1.000
_cell.angle_alpha   90.00
_cell.angle_beta   90.00
_cell.angle_gamma   90.00
#
_symmetry.space_group_name_H-M   'P 1'
#
loop_
_entity.id
_entity.type
_entity.pdbx_description
1 polymer ?
#
loop_
_entity_poly.entity_id
_entity_poly.type
_entity_poly.pdbx_seq_one_letter_code
_entity_poly.pdbx_strand_id
1 'polypeptide(L)'
;MSILVGSETKVVCQGLTGRQGSFHTEQCLEYGTQVVSGVTPGRGGEEHLGLPVYDTVRDAVRETQATVSMIYVPAPFAADAILEAADAGVELVVCITEGVPVLDMVRVKAVLAGQDCRLIGPNCPGIITPGGCKIGIMPGFIHTPGSVGIISRSGTLTYEAVFQTTNEGLGQTTCIGIGGDPIRGMDFIDCLGLFEADPDTRGIILVGEIGGSDEEAAAEFISSDVTKPVVAYIAGVTAPAGKRMGHAGAIISGGKGAAVEKFKALERAGVTTTRSPADLGGAMAKALE
;
A
#
# COMPACT_ATOMS: atom_id res chain seq x y z
N MET A 1 -10.35 15.05 3.36
CA MET A 1 -10.86 13.82 2.69
C MET A 1 -9.70 12.82 2.62
N SER A 2 -9.97 11.56 2.59
CA SER A 2 -8.94 10.52 2.43
C SER A 2 -8.83 10.12 0.97
N ILE A 3 -7.68 9.60 0.57
CA ILE A 3 -7.54 9.02 -0.76
C ILE A 3 -7.88 7.52 -0.72
N LEU A 4 -8.55 7.00 -1.74
CA LEU A 4 -8.89 5.59 -1.99
C LEU A 4 -9.87 4.96 -1.01
N VAL A 5 -9.74 5.14 0.31
CA VAL A 5 -10.57 4.49 1.32
C VAL A 5 -10.97 5.45 2.44
N GLY A 6 -12.17 5.29 3.00
CA GLY A 6 -12.72 6.10 4.08
C GLY A 6 -13.74 5.32 4.92
N SER A 7 -14.46 6.03 5.82
CA SER A 7 -15.45 5.43 6.73
C SER A 7 -16.59 4.68 6.03
N GLU A 8 -16.94 5.09 4.80
CA GLU A 8 -18.03 4.47 4.03
C GLU A 8 -17.57 3.30 3.15
N THR A 9 -16.27 3.00 3.14
CA THR A 9 -15.70 1.94 2.31
C THR A 9 -16.13 0.56 2.79
N LYS A 10 -16.83 -0.18 1.93
CA LYS A 10 -17.25 -1.56 2.19
C LYS A 10 -16.25 -2.54 1.63
N VAL A 11 -15.77 -3.44 2.46
CA VAL A 11 -14.67 -4.36 2.17
C VAL A 11 -15.15 -5.80 2.15
N VAL A 12 -14.78 -6.57 1.12
CA VAL A 12 -14.86 -8.03 1.10
C VAL A 12 -13.49 -8.64 1.35
N CYS A 13 -13.40 -9.69 2.18
CA CYS A 13 -12.15 -10.41 2.45
C CYS A 13 -12.08 -11.73 1.69
N GLN A 14 -11.17 -11.85 0.73
CA GLN A 14 -10.86 -13.14 0.09
C GLN A 14 -9.88 -13.94 0.95
N GLY A 15 -10.27 -15.18 1.25
CA GLY A 15 -9.54 -16.04 2.20
C GLY A 15 -9.93 -15.79 3.65
N LEU A 16 -11.13 -15.25 3.92
CA LEU A 16 -11.62 -14.89 5.25
C LEU A 16 -11.49 -16.03 6.27
N THR A 17 -11.81 -17.26 5.88
CA THR A 17 -11.80 -18.41 6.80
C THR A 17 -10.41 -19.01 7.03
N GLY A 18 -9.39 -18.49 6.34
CA GLY A 18 -7.99 -18.83 6.57
C GLY A 18 -7.43 -18.13 7.80
N ARG A 19 -6.36 -18.67 8.39
CA ARG A 19 -5.75 -18.14 9.63
C ARG A 19 -5.41 -16.65 9.54
N GLN A 20 -4.77 -16.22 8.45
CA GLN A 20 -4.38 -14.81 8.26
C GLN A 20 -5.60 -13.93 7.95
N GLY A 21 -6.48 -14.41 7.06
CA GLY A 21 -7.73 -13.71 6.73
C GLY A 21 -8.58 -13.47 7.97
N SER A 22 -8.81 -14.51 8.80
CA SER A 22 -9.57 -14.37 10.06
C SER A 22 -8.94 -13.34 10.99
N PHE A 23 -7.64 -13.50 11.32
CA PHE A 23 -6.96 -12.65 12.28
C PHE A 23 -6.96 -11.17 11.86
N HIS A 24 -6.59 -10.89 10.61
CA HIS A 24 -6.50 -9.51 10.16
C HIS A 24 -7.86 -8.87 9.88
N THR A 25 -8.87 -9.68 9.50
CA THR A 25 -10.25 -9.18 9.39
C THR A 25 -10.81 -8.77 10.75
N GLU A 26 -10.57 -9.57 11.79
CA GLU A 26 -10.96 -9.20 13.15
C GLU A 26 -10.34 -7.87 13.58
N GLN A 27 -9.03 -7.66 13.31
CA GLN A 27 -8.35 -6.39 13.57
C GLN A 27 -8.88 -5.22 12.73
N CYS A 28 -9.39 -5.46 11.52
CA CYS A 28 -10.04 -4.43 10.71
C CYS A 28 -11.43 -4.08 11.28
N LEU A 29 -12.21 -5.07 11.70
CA LEU A 29 -13.50 -4.87 12.35
C LEU A 29 -13.36 -4.11 13.67
N GLU A 30 -12.38 -4.49 14.52
CA GLU A 30 -12.07 -3.76 15.77
C GLU A 30 -11.66 -2.31 15.52
N TYR A 31 -11.00 -2.04 14.41
CA TYR A 31 -10.64 -0.67 13.99
C TYR A 31 -11.85 0.15 13.52
N GLY A 32 -12.97 -0.47 13.22
CA GLY A 32 -14.17 0.16 12.69
C GLY A 32 -14.31 0.11 11.16
N THR A 33 -13.45 -0.66 10.46
CA THR A 33 -13.58 -0.87 9.01
C THR A 33 -14.86 -1.66 8.71
N GLN A 34 -15.63 -1.21 7.72
CA GLN A 34 -16.83 -1.91 7.27
C GLN A 34 -16.46 -3.13 6.43
N VAL A 35 -15.94 -4.21 7.07
CA VAL A 35 -15.85 -5.51 6.41
C VAL A 35 -17.23 -6.12 6.40
N VAL A 36 -17.81 -6.31 5.22
CA VAL A 36 -19.21 -6.69 5.03
C VAL A 36 -19.42 -8.16 4.65
N SER A 37 -18.36 -8.83 4.21
CA SER A 37 -18.42 -10.27 3.85
C SER A 37 -17.04 -10.86 3.65
N GLY A 38 -17.00 -12.19 3.52
CA GLY A 38 -15.83 -12.92 3.07
C GLY A 38 -16.09 -13.81 1.87
N VAL A 39 -15.01 -14.21 1.20
CA VAL A 39 -15.05 -15.18 0.11
C VAL A 39 -14.09 -16.32 0.42
N THR A 40 -14.60 -17.53 0.39
CA THR A 40 -13.83 -18.78 0.45
C THR A 40 -14.55 -19.83 -0.38
N PRO A 41 -14.00 -20.23 -1.54
CA PRO A 41 -14.64 -21.21 -2.41
C PRO A 41 -14.97 -22.51 -1.67
N GLY A 42 -16.20 -23.03 -1.88
CA GLY A 42 -16.72 -24.23 -1.24
C GLY A 42 -17.24 -24.02 0.19
N ARG A 43 -17.27 -22.76 0.70
CA ARG A 43 -17.82 -22.41 2.01
C ARG A 43 -18.94 -21.37 1.95
N GLY A 44 -19.51 -21.16 0.77
CA GLY A 44 -20.65 -20.27 0.58
C GLY A 44 -21.84 -20.69 1.46
N GLY A 45 -22.49 -19.70 2.08
CA GLY A 45 -23.60 -19.89 3.01
C GLY A 45 -23.19 -20.11 4.47
N GLU A 46 -21.89 -20.21 4.77
CA GLU A 46 -21.39 -20.19 6.16
C GLU A 46 -21.33 -18.76 6.71
N GLU A 47 -21.16 -18.67 8.02
CA GLU A 47 -20.85 -17.43 8.73
C GLU A 47 -19.48 -17.55 9.41
N HIS A 48 -18.64 -16.48 9.31
CA HIS A 48 -17.36 -16.41 9.97
C HIS A 48 -17.09 -14.99 10.48
N LEU A 49 -16.74 -14.85 11.76
CA LEU A 49 -16.59 -13.54 12.46
C LEU A 49 -17.88 -12.69 12.42
N GLY A 50 -19.05 -13.31 12.38
CA GLY A 50 -20.33 -12.58 12.21
C GLY A 50 -20.57 -12.06 10.79
N LEU A 51 -19.76 -12.49 9.82
CA LEU A 51 -19.84 -12.06 8.43
C LEU A 51 -20.31 -13.23 7.54
N PRO A 52 -21.17 -12.98 6.54
CA PRO A 52 -21.55 -13.98 5.55
C PRO A 52 -20.34 -14.35 4.68
N VAL A 53 -20.21 -15.64 4.37
CA VAL A 53 -19.19 -16.17 3.47
C VAL A 53 -19.84 -16.56 2.14
N TYR A 54 -19.20 -16.17 1.03
CA TYR A 54 -19.63 -16.48 -0.34
C TYR A 54 -18.58 -17.36 -1.03
N ASP A 55 -19.01 -18.06 -2.08
CA ASP A 55 -18.12 -18.84 -2.92
C ASP A 55 -17.36 -17.98 -3.93
N THR A 56 -17.94 -16.83 -4.34
CA THR A 56 -17.36 -15.93 -5.34
C THR A 56 -17.41 -14.46 -4.89
N VAL A 57 -16.45 -13.65 -5.40
CA VAL A 57 -16.45 -12.21 -5.17
C VAL A 57 -17.67 -11.56 -5.81
N ARG A 58 -18.09 -12.02 -6.98
CA ARG A 58 -19.29 -11.51 -7.68
C ARG A 58 -20.54 -11.64 -6.83
N ASP A 59 -20.76 -12.77 -6.18
CA ASP A 59 -21.91 -12.96 -5.29
C ASP A 59 -21.79 -12.05 -4.06
N ALA A 60 -20.61 -11.96 -3.46
CA ALA A 60 -20.36 -11.08 -2.33
C ALA A 60 -20.64 -9.61 -2.67
N VAL A 61 -20.13 -9.10 -3.79
CA VAL A 61 -20.34 -7.73 -4.26
C VAL A 61 -21.82 -7.46 -4.55
N ARG A 62 -22.52 -8.39 -5.22
CA ARG A 62 -23.96 -8.25 -5.52
C ARG A 62 -24.79 -8.07 -4.26
N GLU A 63 -24.53 -8.87 -3.23
CA GLU A 63 -25.34 -8.90 -2.00
C GLU A 63 -24.95 -7.78 -1.01
N THR A 64 -23.68 -7.38 -0.97
CA THR A 64 -23.17 -6.45 0.07
C THR A 64 -22.82 -5.06 -0.46
N GLN A 65 -22.70 -4.91 -1.78
CA GLN A 65 -22.22 -3.68 -2.43
C GLN A 65 -20.80 -3.31 -1.98
N ALA A 66 -19.93 -4.31 -1.75
CA ALA A 66 -18.53 -4.08 -1.44
C ALA A 66 -17.81 -3.43 -2.64
N THR A 67 -17.02 -2.39 -2.36
CA THR A 67 -16.24 -1.64 -3.36
C THR A 67 -14.75 -1.96 -3.31
N VAL A 68 -14.29 -2.60 -2.24
CA VAL A 68 -12.88 -2.96 -2.05
C VAL A 68 -12.75 -4.45 -1.69
N SER A 69 -11.74 -5.10 -2.28
CA SER A 69 -11.36 -6.48 -1.91
C SER A 69 -10.00 -6.49 -1.23
N MET A 70 -9.91 -7.08 -0.03
CA MET A 70 -8.62 -7.41 0.59
C MET A 70 -8.32 -8.90 0.47
N ILE A 71 -7.08 -9.26 0.10
CA ILE A 71 -6.70 -10.61 -0.28
C ILE A 71 -5.64 -11.19 0.64
N TYR A 72 -5.97 -12.35 1.25
CA TYR A 72 -5.09 -13.17 2.08
C TYR A 72 -4.96 -14.60 1.57
N VAL A 73 -5.37 -14.87 0.34
CA VAL A 73 -5.26 -16.22 -0.25
C VAL A 73 -3.79 -16.60 -0.47
N PRO A 74 -3.45 -17.90 -0.48
CA PRO A 74 -2.09 -18.34 -0.76
C PRO A 74 -1.56 -17.86 -2.12
N ALA A 75 -0.25 -17.62 -2.23
CA ALA A 75 0.41 -17.01 -3.39
C ALA A 75 0.04 -17.62 -4.76
N PRO A 76 -0.09 -18.96 -4.91
CA PRO A 76 -0.48 -19.56 -6.20
C PRO A 76 -1.88 -19.17 -6.69
N PHE A 77 -2.73 -18.67 -5.80
CA PHE A 77 -4.14 -18.29 -6.11
C PHE A 77 -4.36 -16.78 -6.09
N ALA A 78 -3.35 -15.99 -5.69
CA ALA A 78 -3.51 -14.56 -5.48
C ALA A 78 -3.80 -13.80 -6.79
N ALA A 79 -3.17 -14.20 -7.90
CA ALA A 79 -3.42 -13.59 -9.20
C ALA A 79 -4.87 -13.80 -9.66
N ASP A 80 -5.39 -15.01 -9.52
CA ASP A 80 -6.79 -15.33 -9.85
C ASP A 80 -7.76 -14.55 -8.94
N ALA A 81 -7.44 -14.44 -7.64
CA ALA A 81 -8.22 -13.66 -6.69
C ALA A 81 -8.26 -12.16 -7.03
N ILE A 82 -7.16 -11.59 -7.50
CA ILE A 82 -7.10 -10.20 -7.98
C ILE A 82 -8.00 -10.02 -9.20
N LEU A 83 -7.88 -10.92 -10.19
CA LEU A 83 -8.65 -10.85 -11.43
C LEU A 83 -10.15 -11.09 -11.20
N GLU A 84 -10.51 -12.00 -10.30
CA GLU A 84 -11.89 -12.23 -9.90
C GLU A 84 -12.51 -10.98 -9.25
N ALA A 85 -11.77 -10.30 -8.38
CA ALA A 85 -12.23 -9.07 -7.76
C ALA A 85 -12.45 -7.96 -8.80
N ALA A 86 -11.51 -7.79 -9.72
CA ALA A 86 -11.62 -6.80 -10.80
C ALA A 86 -12.83 -7.11 -11.72
N ASP A 87 -13.02 -8.38 -12.10
CA ASP A 87 -14.17 -8.82 -12.91
C ASP A 87 -15.50 -8.65 -12.18
N ALA A 88 -15.51 -8.73 -10.85
CA ALA A 88 -16.68 -8.46 -10.02
C ALA A 88 -17.02 -6.97 -9.88
N GLY A 89 -16.20 -6.07 -10.39
CA GLY A 89 -16.43 -4.63 -10.42
C GLY A 89 -16.01 -3.90 -9.14
N VAL A 90 -15.08 -4.44 -8.33
CA VAL A 90 -14.53 -3.68 -7.22
C VAL A 90 -13.60 -2.56 -7.74
N GLU A 91 -13.58 -1.44 -7.05
CA GLU A 91 -12.81 -0.25 -7.42
C GLU A 91 -11.34 -0.35 -6.98
N LEU A 92 -11.08 -1.08 -5.89
CA LEU A 92 -9.76 -1.26 -5.31
C LEU A 92 -9.55 -2.69 -4.83
N VAL A 93 -8.40 -3.25 -5.19
CA VAL A 93 -7.89 -4.52 -4.65
C VAL A 93 -6.67 -4.24 -3.79
N VAL A 94 -6.63 -4.80 -2.58
CA VAL A 94 -5.48 -4.74 -1.67
C VAL A 94 -4.97 -6.17 -1.46
N CYS A 95 -3.90 -6.54 -2.14
CA CYS A 95 -3.31 -7.87 -2.07
C CYS A 95 -2.15 -7.91 -1.08
N ILE A 96 -2.38 -8.53 0.08
CA ILE A 96 -1.38 -8.65 1.15
C ILE A 96 -0.37 -9.76 0.87
N THR A 97 -0.80 -10.78 0.14
CA THR A 97 -0.05 -12.01 -0.11
C THR A 97 1.35 -11.74 -0.66
N GLU A 98 2.35 -12.34 -0.04
CA GLU A 98 3.74 -12.38 -0.49
C GLU A 98 4.00 -13.64 -1.34
N GLY A 99 4.96 -13.55 -2.28
CA GLY A 99 5.43 -14.69 -3.07
C GLY A 99 4.57 -14.99 -4.30
N VAL A 100 3.77 -14.06 -4.75
CA VAL A 100 3.02 -14.19 -6.02
C VAL A 100 4.02 -14.28 -7.18
N PRO A 101 3.89 -15.25 -8.10
CA PRO A 101 4.82 -15.40 -9.22
C PRO A 101 4.85 -14.15 -10.12
N VAL A 102 6.05 -13.70 -10.50
CA VAL A 102 6.24 -12.48 -11.30
C VAL A 102 5.46 -12.53 -12.61
N LEU A 103 5.45 -13.68 -13.30
CA LEU A 103 4.72 -13.82 -14.57
C LEU A 103 3.21 -13.72 -14.40
N ASP A 104 2.68 -14.16 -13.26
CA ASP A 104 1.25 -14.02 -12.97
C ASP A 104 0.91 -12.56 -12.74
N MET A 105 1.77 -11.79 -12.07
CA MET A 105 1.60 -10.35 -11.89
C MET A 105 1.74 -9.56 -13.20
N VAL A 106 2.58 -10.00 -14.15
CA VAL A 106 2.62 -9.42 -15.51
C VAL A 106 1.26 -9.58 -16.21
N ARG A 107 0.62 -10.76 -16.10
CA ARG A 107 -0.72 -11.00 -16.65
C ARG A 107 -1.78 -10.14 -15.95
N VAL A 108 -1.74 -10.09 -14.62
CA VAL A 108 -2.64 -9.22 -13.83
C VAL A 108 -2.55 -7.77 -14.29
N LYS A 109 -1.35 -7.20 -14.38
CA LYS A 109 -1.14 -5.82 -14.85
C LYS A 109 -1.69 -5.59 -16.26
N ALA A 110 -1.48 -6.55 -17.17
CA ALA A 110 -1.99 -6.45 -18.53
C ALA A 110 -3.53 -6.42 -18.58
N VAL A 111 -4.21 -7.18 -17.75
CA VAL A 111 -5.68 -7.19 -17.66
C VAL A 111 -6.19 -5.91 -16.99
N LEU A 112 -5.59 -5.49 -15.88
CA LEU A 112 -6.01 -4.31 -15.14
C LEU A 112 -5.79 -3.00 -15.92
N ALA A 113 -4.84 -2.95 -16.86
CA ALA A 113 -4.58 -1.77 -17.69
C ALA A 113 -5.79 -1.28 -18.52
N GLY A 114 -6.80 -2.13 -18.70
CA GLY A 114 -8.05 -1.79 -19.41
C GLY A 114 -9.27 -1.66 -18.49
N GLN A 115 -9.08 -1.60 -17.17
CA GLN A 115 -10.17 -1.59 -16.19
C GLN A 115 -10.03 -0.43 -15.21
N ASP A 116 -11.16 0.01 -14.65
CA ASP A 116 -11.23 1.04 -13.62
C ASP A 116 -10.97 0.49 -12.21
N CYS A 117 -10.19 -0.58 -12.11
CA CYS A 117 -9.83 -1.22 -10.85
C CYS A 117 -8.37 -0.94 -10.50
N ARG A 118 -8.12 -0.37 -9.33
CA ARG A 118 -6.75 -0.17 -8.79
C ARG A 118 -6.30 -1.36 -7.96
N LEU A 119 -4.99 -1.59 -7.94
CA LEU A 119 -4.37 -2.64 -7.14
C LEU A 119 -3.28 -2.05 -6.24
N ILE A 120 -3.31 -2.32 -4.95
CA ILE A 120 -2.23 -2.12 -3.99
C ILE A 120 -1.59 -3.48 -3.69
N GLY A 121 -0.26 -3.57 -3.75
CA GLY A 121 0.47 -4.83 -3.64
C GLY A 121 0.68 -5.55 -4.96
N PRO A 122 1.03 -6.83 -4.94
CA PRO A 122 1.12 -7.76 -3.80
C PRO A 122 2.28 -7.45 -2.85
N ASN A 123 2.43 -8.31 -1.81
CA ASN A 123 3.49 -8.18 -0.80
C ASN A 123 3.51 -6.79 -0.15
N CYS A 124 2.38 -6.37 0.37
CA CYS A 124 2.19 -5.04 0.94
C CYS A 124 1.53 -5.11 2.32
N PRO A 125 1.71 -4.10 3.19
CA PRO A 125 1.01 -4.03 4.46
C PRO A 125 -0.43 -3.51 4.36
N GLY A 126 -0.83 -3.03 3.18
CA GLY A 126 -2.17 -2.51 2.92
C GLY A 126 -2.27 -0.98 2.92
N ILE A 127 -3.42 -0.48 3.30
CA ILE A 127 -3.76 0.95 3.34
C ILE A 127 -4.53 1.28 4.63
N ILE A 128 -4.28 2.46 5.19
CA ILE A 128 -5.04 2.97 6.33
C ILE A 128 -5.28 4.48 6.20
N THR A 129 -6.53 4.88 6.38
CA THR A 129 -6.96 6.24 6.63
C THR A 129 -7.30 6.35 8.11
N PRO A 130 -6.50 7.04 8.92
CA PRO A 130 -6.67 7.08 10.36
C PRO A 130 -8.06 7.60 10.78
N GLY A 131 -8.71 6.85 11.67
CA GLY A 131 -10.08 7.14 12.12
C GLY A 131 -11.18 6.81 11.11
N GLY A 132 -10.84 6.33 9.90
CA GLY A 132 -11.80 6.02 8.85
C GLY A 132 -11.81 4.55 8.44
N CYS A 133 -10.71 4.05 7.90
CA CYS A 133 -10.64 2.71 7.33
C CYS A 133 -9.24 2.12 7.44
N LYS A 134 -9.15 0.85 7.82
CA LYS A 134 -7.93 0.06 7.85
C LYS A 134 -8.13 -1.20 7.02
N ILE A 135 -7.28 -1.42 6.01
CA ILE A 135 -7.27 -2.62 5.17
C ILE A 135 -5.86 -3.18 5.14
N GLY A 136 -5.69 -4.40 5.62
CA GLY A 136 -4.39 -5.05 5.67
C GLY A 136 -3.86 -5.24 7.09
N ILE A 137 -2.52 -5.26 7.22
CA ILE A 137 -1.82 -5.70 8.44
C ILE A 137 -1.21 -4.57 9.27
N MET A 138 -1.35 -3.32 8.85
CA MET A 138 -0.79 -2.18 9.59
C MET A 138 -1.37 -2.09 11.00
N PRO A 139 -0.55 -1.79 12.06
CA PRO A 139 -1.05 -1.60 13.41
C PRO A 139 -1.84 -0.29 13.53
N GLY A 140 -3.16 -0.38 13.73
CA GLY A 140 -4.04 0.80 13.75
C GLY A 140 -3.71 1.81 14.86
N PHE A 141 -3.22 1.33 15.99
CA PHE A 141 -2.99 2.13 17.21
C PHE A 141 -1.83 3.15 17.11
N ILE A 142 -0.94 3.02 16.11
CA ILE A 142 0.14 4.00 15.90
C ILE A 142 -0.27 5.16 15.00
N HIS A 143 -1.43 5.05 14.35
CA HIS A 143 -1.93 6.05 13.40
C HIS A 143 -2.85 7.05 14.09
N THR A 144 -2.73 8.32 13.72
CA THR A 144 -3.64 9.39 14.15
C THR A 144 -4.07 10.23 12.94
N PRO A 145 -5.33 10.71 12.90
CA PRO A 145 -5.75 11.64 11.86
C PRO A 145 -4.85 12.88 11.82
N GLY A 146 -4.49 13.32 10.63
CA GLY A 146 -3.58 14.46 10.47
C GLY A 146 -3.42 14.90 9.03
N SER A 147 -2.20 15.35 8.65
CA SER A 147 -1.97 16.07 7.40
C SER A 147 -0.86 15.49 6.52
N VAL A 148 -0.26 14.35 6.88
CA VAL A 148 0.85 13.76 6.11
C VAL A 148 0.39 12.53 5.34
N GLY A 149 0.61 12.50 4.03
CA GLY A 149 0.49 11.31 3.19
C GLY A 149 1.76 10.45 3.32
N ILE A 150 1.62 9.12 3.41
CA ILE A 150 2.78 8.22 3.48
C ILE A 150 2.68 7.16 2.39
N ILE A 151 3.74 7.02 1.60
CA ILE A 151 3.88 6.00 0.55
C ILE A 151 5.14 5.20 0.83
N SER A 152 5.03 3.88 0.91
CA SER A 152 6.18 3.04 1.28
C SER A 152 6.22 1.70 0.54
N ARG A 153 7.42 1.27 0.16
CA ARG A 153 7.68 -0.10 -0.32
C ARG A 153 7.88 -1.08 0.84
N SER A 154 8.28 -0.58 2.01
CA SER A 154 8.63 -1.38 3.19
C SER A 154 7.51 -1.38 4.22
N GLY A 155 7.09 -2.56 4.68
CA GLY A 155 6.11 -2.66 5.78
C GLY A 155 6.63 -2.04 7.08
N THR A 156 7.80 -2.45 7.55
CA THR A 156 8.35 -2.01 8.85
C THR A 156 8.74 -0.54 8.86
N LEU A 157 9.34 -0.03 7.80
CA LEU A 157 9.70 1.40 7.70
C LEU A 157 8.46 2.29 7.53
N THR A 158 7.37 1.75 7.00
CA THR A 158 6.06 2.44 7.03
C THR A 158 5.65 2.73 8.47
N TYR A 159 5.75 1.74 9.35
CA TYR A 159 5.37 1.89 10.76
C TYR A 159 6.25 2.89 11.48
N GLU A 160 7.54 2.93 11.17
CA GLU A 160 8.48 3.91 11.70
C GLU A 160 8.10 5.34 11.29
N ALA A 161 7.83 5.59 10.00
CA ALA A 161 7.39 6.89 9.49
C ALA A 161 6.06 7.34 10.13
N VAL A 162 5.10 6.41 10.25
CA VAL A 162 3.81 6.68 10.90
C VAL A 162 3.98 7.04 12.37
N PHE A 163 4.76 6.24 13.11
CA PHE A 163 5.00 6.49 14.54
C PHE A 163 5.64 7.86 14.80
N GLN A 164 6.63 8.23 13.98
CA GLN A 164 7.28 9.52 14.09
C GLN A 164 6.33 10.68 13.77
N THR A 165 5.60 10.63 12.67
CA THR A 165 4.65 11.70 12.30
C THR A 165 3.52 11.84 13.33
N THR A 166 3.13 10.75 13.97
CA THR A 166 2.18 10.78 15.10
C THR A 166 2.80 11.47 16.32
N ASN A 167 4.04 11.15 16.69
CA ASN A 167 4.74 11.77 17.82
C ASN A 167 5.04 13.26 17.61
N GLU A 168 5.28 13.68 16.36
CA GLU A 168 5.44 15.10 16.00
C GLU A 168 4.10 15.85 15.95
N GLY A 169 2.97 15.18 16.24
CA GLY A 169 1.64 15.79 16.20
C GLY A 169 1.12 16.10 14.80
N LEU A 170 1.78 15.59 13.74
CA LEU A 170 1.38 15.81 12.35
C LEU A 170 0.23 14.89 11.93
N GLY A 171 0.25 13.64 12.40
CA GLY A 171 -0.68 12.60 12.01
C GLY A 171 -0.68 12.30 10.50
N GLN A 172 -1.58 11.43 10.04
CA GLN A 172 -1.62 11.02 8.64
C GLN A 172 -3.00 11.27 8.02
N THR A 173 -3.02 11.65 6.73
CA THR A 173 -4.25 11.64 5.92
C THR A 173 -4.55 10.24 5.45
N THR A 174 -3.58 9.59 4.82
CA THR A 174 -3.62 8.19 4.42
C THR A 174 -2.20 7.62 4.39
N CYS A 175 -2.05 6.37 4.78
CA CYS A 175 -0.80 5.64 4.69
C CYS A 175 -0.96 4.44 3.75
N ILE A 176 -0.13 4.35 2.71
CA ILE A 176 -0.17 3.31 1.68
C ILE A 176 1.15 2.55 1.65
N GLY A 177 1.08 1.23 1.87
CA GLY A 177 2.18 0.36 1.55
C GLY A 177 1.99 -0.22 0.16
N ILE A 178 2.80 0.17 -0.81
CA ILE A 178 2.69 -0.29 -2.19
C ILE A 178 3.31 -1.65 -2.45
N GLY A 179 4.12 -2.15 -1.50
CA GLY A 179 4.76 -3.46 -1.58
C GLY A 179 6.17 -3.45 -2.17
N GLY A 180 6.90 -4.53 -1.88
CA GLY A 180 8.31 -4.71 -2.25
C GLY A 180 8.56 -5.60 -3.46
N ASP A 181 7.51 -6.04 -4.16
CA ASP A 181 7.64 -6.91 -5.34
C ASP A 181 8.03 -6.10 -6.59
N PRO A 182 8.75 -6.72 -7.56
CA PRO A 182 9.18 -6.02 -8.77
C PRO A 182 8.04 -5.66 -9.70
N ILE A 183 6.95 -6.43 -9.70
CA ILE A 183 5.71 -6.15 -10.46
C ILE A 183 4.58 -6.02 -9.45
N ARG A 184 4.08 -4.82 -9.32
CA ARG A 184 2.99 -4.48 -8.39
C ARG A 184 1.91 -3.64 -9.06
N GLY A 185 0.83 -3.39 -8.37
CA GLY A 185 -0.28 -2.55 -8.79
C GLY A 185 0.13 -1.08 -8.92
N MET A 186 -0.35 -0.25 -8.01
CA MET A 186 0.01 1.17 -7.91
C MET A 186 1.49 1.34 -7.56
N ASP A 187 2.08 2.40 -8.10
CA ASP A 187 3.45 2.82 -7.82
C ASP A 187 3.50 4.15 -7.07
N PHE A 188 4.71 4.73 -6.96
CA PHE A 188 4.88 6.03 -6.31
C PHE A 188 4.17 7.16 -7.05
N ILE A 189 4.18 7.15 -8.38
CA ILE A 189 3.58 8.22 -9.20
C ILE A 189 2.07 8.23 -9.02
N ASP A 190 1.43 7.06 -9.07
CA ASP A 190 -0.02 6.92 -8.83
C ASP A 190 -0.42 7.51 -7.46
N CYS A 191 0.34 7.18 -6.41
CA CYS A 191 0.06 7.65 -5.07
C CYS A 191 0.38 9.15 -4.88
N LEU A 192 1.48 9.63 -5.44
CA LEU A 192 1.88 11.05 -5.40
C LEU A 192 0.81 11.93 -6.05
N GLY A 193 0.29 11.54 -7.20
CA GLY A 193 -0.78 12.27 -7.87
C GLY A 193 -2.07 12.36 -7.03
N LEU A 194 -2.42 11.27 -6.35
CA LEU A 194 -3.57 11.27 -5.44
C LEU A 194 -3.35 12.18 -4.21
N PHE A 195 -2.16 12.13 -3.60
CA PHE A 195 -1.84 13.00 -2.47
C PHE A 195 -1.70 14.47 -2.86
N GLU A 196 -1.17 14.76 -4.05
CA GLU A 196 -1.13 16.14 -4.56
C GLU A 196 -2.53 16.71 -4.74
N ALA A 197 -3.47 15.90 -5.24
CA ALA A 197 -4.86 16.31 -5.44
C ALA A 197 -5.68 16.39 -4.12
N ASP A 198 -5.22 15.75 -3.03
CA ASP A 198 -5.95 15.74 -1.75
C ASP A 198 -5.72 17.04 -0.96
N PRO A 199 -6.76 17.87 -0.72
CA PRO A 199 -6.61 19.15 -0.03
C PRO A 199 -6.18 19.00 1.45
N ASP A 200 -6.42 17.86 2.08
CA ASP A 200 -6.08 17.63 3.48
C ASP A 200 -4.62 17.17 3.65
N THR A 201 -4.00 16.68 2.59
CA THR A 201 -2.58 16.31 2.60
C THR A 201 -1.71 17.55 2.41
N ARG A 202 -0.91 17.90 3.41
CA ARG A 202 -0.01 19.06 3.41
C ARG A 202 1.44 18.72 3.07
N GLY A 203 1.84 17.47 3.27
CA GLY A 203 3.18 16.98 2.95
C GLY A 203 3.17 15.47 2.75
N ILE A 204 4.20 14.94 2.09
CA ILE A 204 4.25 13.53 1.70
C ILE A 204 5.57 12.91 2.16
N ILE A 205 5.51 11.75 2.80
CA ILE A 205 6.68 10.92 3.09
C ILE A 205 6.76 9.78 2.09
N LEU A 206 7.91 9.65 1.43
CA LEU A 206 8.24 8.59 0.50
C LEU A 206 9.33 7.68 1.09
N VAL A 207 9.00 6.40 1.30
CA VAL A 207 9.96 5.40 1.78
C VAL A 207 10.24 4.41 0.65
N GLY A 208 11.42 4.56 0.05
CA GLY A 208 11.91 3.69 -1.00
C GLY A 208 12.99 2.73 -0.52
N GLU A 209 13.53 1.97 -1.46
CA GLU A 209 14.60 1.02 -1.20
C GLU A 209 15.44 0.79 -2.45
N ILE A 210 16.56 0.08 -2.31
CA ILE A 210 17.38 -0.33 -3.44
C ILE A 210 16.60 -1.19 -4.45
N GLY A 211 17.04 -1.17 -5.70
CA GLY A 211 16.47 -1.97 -6.80
C GLY A 211 15.41 -1.22 -7.59
N GLY A 212 15.33 -1.55 -8.87
CA GLY A 212 14.47 -0.86 -9.82
C GLY A 212 14.84 0.61 -10.03
N SER A 213 13.93 1.38 -10.63
CA SER A 213 14.09 2.82 -10.95
C SER A 213 12.86 3.64 -10.58
N ASP A 214 12.00 3.13 -9.71
CA ASP A 214 10.71 3.77 -9.41
C ASP A 214 10.88 5.07 -8.63
N GLU A 215 11.89 5.15 -7.75
CA GLU A 215 12.17 6.34 -6.99
C GLU A 215 12.80 7.45 -7.86
N GLU A 216 13.54 7.06 -8.90
CA GLU A 216 14.02 8.00 -9.93
C GLU A 216 12.87 8.55 -10.77
N ALA A 217 11.94 7.69 -11.21
CA ALA A 217 10.73 8.11 -11.92
C ALA A 217 9.82 8.99 -11.02
N ALA A 218 9.69 8.63 -9.73
CA ALA A 218 8.98 9.46 -8.75
C ALA A 218 9.64 10.84 -8.60
N ALA A 219 10.98 10.92 -8.60
CA ALA A 219 11.71 12.18 -8.53
C ALA A 219 11.41 13.09 -9.75
N GLU A 220 11.36 12.51 -10.95
CA GLU A 220 10.96 13.25 -12.16
C GLU A 220 9.55 13.81 -12.03
N PHE A 221 8.58 12.98 -11.61
CA PHE A 221 7.20 13.39 -11.39
C PHE A 221 7.09 14.47 -10.29
N ILE A 222 7.82 14.32 -9.18
CA ILE A 222 7.81 15.32 -8.09
C ILE A 222 8.28 16.68 -8.63
N SER A 223 9.33 16.71 -9.44
CA SER A 223 9.89 17.98 -9.94
C SER A 223 8.94 18.74 -10.86
N SER A 224 7.99 18.07 -11.53
CA SER A 224 7.07 18.68 -12.50
C SER A 224 5.65 18.85 -11.98
N ASP A 225 5.16 17.93 -11.16
CA ASP A 225 3.73 17.78 -10.87
C ASP A 225 3.37 17.85 -9.38
N VAL A 226 4.35 17.87 -8.44
CA VAL A 226 4.07 17.93 -7.01
C VAL A 226 4.51 19.26 -6.43
N THR A 227 3.58 19.98 -5.82
CA THR A 227 3.83 21.28 -5.19
C THR A 227 4.01 21.18 -3.67
N LYS A 228 3.56 20.08 -3.08
CA LYS A 228 3.64 19.82 -1.64
C LYS A 228 5.04 19.37 -1.23
N PRO A 229 5.52 19.73 -0.03
CA PRO A 229 6.82 19.26 0.45
C PRO A 229 6.86 17.73 0.54
N VAL A 230 7.94 17.16 0.01
CA VAL A 230 8.21 15.72 0.05
C VAL A 230 9.47 15.46 0.87
N VAL A 231 9.36 14.50 1.79
CA VAL A 231 10.50 13.98 2.56
C VAL A 231 10.70 12.51 2.18
N ALA A 232 11.93 12.09 1.92
CA ALA A 232 12.20 10.73 1.50
C ALA A 232 13.35 10.07 2.26
N TYR A 233 13.20 8.75 2.41
CA TYR A 233 14.26 7.85 2.87
C TYR A 233 14.37 6.65 1.92
N ILE A 234 15.62 6.25 1.63
CA ILE A 234 15.92 5.07 0.78
C ILE A 234 16.68 4.03 1.60
N ALA A 235 16.06 2.87 1.79
CA ALA A 235 16.69 1.76 2.49
C ALA A 235 17.76 1.07 1.64
N GLY A 236 18.78 0.52 2.30
CA GLY A 236 19.77 -0.34 1.67
C GLY A 236 21.06 0.35 1.21
N VAL A 237 21.44 1.51 1.78
CA VAL A 237 22.70 2.21 1.45
C VAL A 237 23.94 1.31 1.55
N THR A 238 23.96 0.39 2.50
CA THR A 238 25.08 -0.54 2.75
C THR A 238 24.90 -1.90 2.08
N ALA A 239 23.84 -2.06 1.26
CA ALA A 239 23.57 -3.34 0.61
C ALA A 239 24.63 -3.68 -0.45
N PRO A 240 25.17 -4.89 -0.44
CA PRO A 240 26.14 -5.32 -1.46
C PRO A 240 25.46 -5.53 -2.82
N ALA A 241 26.14 -5.15 -3.89
CA ALA A 241 25.64 -5.37 -5.25
C ALA A 241 25.42 -6.88 -5.53
N GLY A 242 24.35 -7.18 -6.29
CA GLY A 242 24.01 -8.55 -6.69
C GLY A 242 23.36 -9.41 -5.61
N LYS A 243 23.17 -8.89 -4.38
CA LYS A 243 22.49 -9.61 -3.30
C LYS A 243 21.08 -9.05 -3.10
N ARG A 244 20.08 -9.94 -3.09
CA ARG A 244 18.70 -9.57 -2.73
C ARG A 244 18.60 -9.32 -1.23
N MET A 245 17.98 -8.20 -0.86
CA MET A 245 17.87 -7.73 0.52
C MET A 245 16.41 -7.74 1.01
N GLY A 246 15.91 -8.91 1.39
CA GLY A 246 14.53 -9.10 1.84
C GLY A 246 13.55 -9.18 0.69
N HIS A 247 13.06 -8.06 0.19
CA HIS A 247 12.09 -7.98 -0.90
C HIS A 247 12.63 -8.51 -2.23
N ALA A 248 11.75 -9.09 -3.04
CA ALA A 248 12.12 -9.64 -4.35
C ALA A 248 12.68 -8.56 -5.30
N GLY A 249 12.17 -7.32 -5.20
CA GLY A 249 12.64 -6.16 -5.97
C GLY A 249 13.89 -5.46 -5.40
N ALA A 250 14.29 -5.75 -4.15
CA ALA A 250 15.38 -5.07 -3.47
C ALA A 250 16.75 -5.69 -3.83
N ILE A 251 17.21 -5.45 -5.03
CA ILE A 251 18.51 -5.92 -5.55
C ILE A 251 19.16 -4.85 -6.43
N ILE A 252 20.45 -4.57 -6.19
CA ILE A 252 21.28 -3.75 -7.08
C ILE A 252 21.80 -4.66 -8.19
N SER A 253 21.36 -4.45 -9.43
CA SER A 253 21.70 -5.29 -10.57
C SER A 253 22.05 -4.44 -11.79
N GLY A 254 23.04 -4.88 -12.60
CA GLY A 254 23.44 -4.18 -13.81
C GLY A 254 23.95 -2.75 -13.58
N GLY A 255 24.46 -2.45 -12.37
CA GLY A 255 24.93 -1.10 -12.01
C GLY A 255 23.81 -0.09 -11.75
N LYS A 256 22.55 -0.53 -11.63
CA LYS A 256 21.37 0.30 -11.39
C LYS A 256 20.68 -0.05 -10.07
N GLY A 257 19.88 0.88 -9.56
CA GLY A 257 19.06 0.69 -8.36
C GLY A 257 19.82 0.85 -7.03
N ALA A 258 20.99 1.48 -7.02
CA ALA A 258 21.71 1.80 -5.81
C ALA A 258 21.05 2.95 -5.04
N ALA A 259 20.99 2.87 -3.71
CA ALA A 259 20.38 3.92 -2.88
C ALA A 259 20.99 5.31 -3.12
N VAL A 260 22.30 5.38 -3.34
CA VAL A 260 23.00 6.66 -3.58
C VAL A 260 22.48 7.38 -4.82
N GLU A 261 22.20 6.67 -5.91
CA GLU A 261 21.69 7.30 -7.12
C GLU A 261 20.23 7.75 -6.94
N LYS A 262 19.43 6.98 -6.22
CA LYS A 262 18.05 7.37 -5.85
C LYS A 262 18.02 8.62 -4.97
N PHE A 263 18.88 8.72 -3.98
CA PHE A 263 19.03 9.93 -3.17
C PHE A 263 19.38 11.15 -4.03
N LYS A 264 20.37 11.01 -4.93
CA LYS A 264 20.75 12.10 -5.84
C LYS A 264 19.60 12.55 -6.76
N ALA A 265 18.79 11.60 -7.25
CA ALA A 265 17.64 11.92 -8.09
C ALA A 265 16.59 12.71 -7.30
N LEU A 266 16.23 12.24 -6.12
CA LEU A 266 15.27 12.90 -5.23
C LEU A 266 15.76 14.30 -4.79
N GLU A 267 17.02 14.44 -4.41
CA GLU A 267 17.60 15.73 -4.02
C GLU A 267 17.59 16.76 -5.17
N ARG A 268 17.86 16.32 -6.41
CA ARG A 268 17.75 17.18 -7.60
C ARG A 268 16.30 17.62 -7.89
N ALA A 269 15.34 16.81 -7.51
CA ALA A 269 13.92 17.10 -7.62
C ALA A 269 13.39 18.01 -6.49
N GLY A 270 14.26 18.47 -5.58
CA GLY A 270 13.87 19.32 -4.46
C GLY A 270 13.31 18.56 -3.24
N VAL A 271 13.42 17.24 -3.23
CA VAL A 271 12.96 16.41 -2.10
C VAL A 271 13.94 16.52 -0.94
N THR A 272 13.43 16.74 0.27
CA THR A 272 14.22 16.63 1.49
C THR A 272 14.52 15.18 1.78
N THR A 273 15.80 14.78 1.78
CA THR A 273 16.17 13.39 2.06
C THR A 273 16.76 13.22 3.46
N THR A 274 16.44 12.11 4.11
CA THR A 274 17.06 11.70 5.38
C THR A 274 17.97 10.50 5.17
N ARG A 275 19.07 10.41 5.94
CA ARG A 275 19.99 9.26 5.89
C ARG A 275 19.70 8.22 6.95
N SER A 276 18.84 8.57 7.90
CA SER A 276 18.31 7.68 8.92
C SER A 276 16.79 7.65 8.84
N PRO A 277 16.15 6.49 8.92
CA PRO A 277 14.69 6.42 8.98
C PRO A 277 14.13 7.09 10.24
N ALA A 278 14.94 7.21 11.32
CA ALA A 278 14.56 7.86 12.55
C ALA A 278 14.37 9.39 12.46
N ASP A 279 14.77 10.01 11.34
CA ASP A 279 14.70 11.44 11.14
C ASP A 279 13.50 11.88 10.29
N LEU A 280 12.68 10.93 9.81
CA LEU A 280 11.58 11.19 8.86
C LEU A 280 10.52 12.16 9.42
N GLY A 281 10.07 11.93 10.66
CA GLY A 281 9.05 12.76 11.30
C GLY A 281 9.54 14.20 11.51
N GLY A 282 10.72 14.37 12.11
CA GLY A 282 11.30 15.70 12.35
C GLY A 282 11.63 16.45 11.05
N ALA A 283 12.08 15.75 10.00
CA ALA A 283 12.29 16.35 8.69
C ALA A 283 10.98 16.83 8.06
N MET A 284 9.89 16.07 8.20
CA MET A 284 8.57 16.48 7.71
C MET A 284 8.01 17.64 8.51
N ALA A 285 8.14 17.64 9.85
CA ALA A 285 7.73 18.76 10.69
C ALA A 285 8.40 20.07 10.22
N LYS A 286 9.71 20.03 10.01
CA LYS A 286 10.48 21.18 9.51
C LYS A 286 10.09 21.60 8.08
N ALA A 287 9.72 20.67 7.23
CA ALA A 287 9.32 20.97 5.85
C ALA A 287 7.93 21.62 5.76
N LEU A 288 7.11 21.49 6.82
CA LEU A 288 5.76 22.07 6.92
C LEU A 288 5.70 23.43 7.64
N GLU A 289 6.83 23.89 8.25
CA GLU A 289 6.98 25.22 8.81
C GLU A 289 7.03 26.30 7.71
#